data_b77d0b57893cb051fc81c996d858146f
#
_entry.id   b77d0b57893cb051fc81c996d858146f
#
_cell.length_a   1.000
_cell.length_b   1.000
_cell.length_c   1.000
_cell.angle_alpha   90.00
_cell.angle_beta   90.00
_cell.angle_gamma   90.00
#
_symmetry.space_group_name_H-M   'P 1'
#
loop_
_entity.id
_entity.type
_entity.pdbx_description
1 polymer ?
#
loop_
_entity_poly.entity_id
_entity_poly.type
_entity_poly.pdbx_seq_one_letter_code
_entity_poly.pdbx_strand_id
1 'polypeptide(L)'
;MTDQPAAATDPAAATDAAAATSADSTATSADPADWRDGVVYQIYPRSFADHDGDGTGDLAGILDHVDHVGPDVLPIDAIWLSPIYPSPGRDLGYDVTDHTAIDPLLGTEDDFDRLVAACHERGINVILDLVMNHTSDESAWFLASKASRDGPFADFYLWRDPSGWDADGKPLPPNNWVSFFGGPGWEWVPERGQFYYHTFLVGQPELNWRNPAVEAAQWDMVRGWLKRGVDGFRLDVFNAFLKDADLRDNPVIEGGSPWSRQDHRYDLDQPDFLELIGRFREIVDEEAGRMSVGELFTGGTPTAAAYTRGRHIVFDWSLMESPWTAAAFAAGIDLRERAYGPDLWPTIALSNHDRERQATRLSASVGRDRDPDRAAIAKAAAVVILASRGAPFLYYGEEIGMIDVDIPREEIVDPPALLAGPDFPWYDRSRCRTPMQWQPGPGAGFTTAKPWLRLADDADTRNVAVQLADPDSVLAAYRRLLRYRRTAPALRHGAMTRLPSGDPDVLAWTRTADGQRLLVVVSFVGQPRQLDLGTLAGGRWRAIVGSHREPAAVAPDGTIALRPDEAIILEAADG
;
A
#
# COMPACT_ATOMS: atom_id res chain seq x y z
N MET A 1 22.03 4.27 -6.55
CA MET A 1 21.93 5.61 -7.17
C MET A 1 20.81 5.52 -8.18
N THR A 2 19.60 5.84 -7.76
CA THR A 2 18.40 5.79 -8.59
C THR A 2 17.98 7.22 -8.87
N ASP A 3 18.40 7.74 -10.02
CA ASP A 3 17.83 8.97 -10.57
C ASP A 3 16.46 8.63 -11.18
N GLN A 4 15.40 8.88 -10.43
CA GLN A 4 14.10 9.17 -11.01
C GLN A 4 13.89 10.68 -10.88
N PRO A 5 13.86 11.42 -11.98
CA PRO A 5 13.46 12.83 -11.91
C PRO A 5 11.96 12.89 -11.65
N ALA A 6 11.57 13.60 -10.60
CA ALA A 6 10.21 14.04 -10.39
C ALA A 6 9.76 14.87 -11.59
N ALA A 7 8.81 14.39 -12.36
CA ALA A 7 8.15 15.18 -13.40
C ALA A 7 7.25 16.21 -12.72
N ALA A 8 7.74 17.43 -12.62
CA ALA A 8 6.91 18.58 -12.30
C ALA A 8 6.10 18.95 -13.55
N THR A 9 4.86 18.47 -13.65
CA THR A 9 3.89 19.01 -14.60
C THR A 9 3.12 20.14 -13.94
N ASP A 10 3.08 21.28 -14.61
CA ASP A 10 2.37 22.50 -14.21
C ASP A 10 0.87 22.22 -14.06
N PRO A 11 0.21 22.51 -12.91
CA PRO A 11 -1.19 22.19 -12.66
C PRO A 11 -2.20 23.19 -13.27
N ALA A 12 -1.81 24.02 -14.22
CA ALA A 12 -2.67 25.13 -14.70
C ALA A 12 -3.76 24.74 -15.70
N ALA A 13 -3.93 23.47 -16.10
CA ALA A 13 -4.89 23.08 -17.12
C ALA A 13 -6.14 22.31 -16.62
N ALA A 14 -6.27 22.06 -15.31
CA ALA A 14 -7.37 21.26 -14.76
C ALA A 14 -8.36 22.01 -13.84
N THR A 15 -8.39 23.34 -13.85
CA THR A 15 -9.13 24.14 -12.85
C THR A 15 -10.51 24.66 -13.28
N ASP A 16 -11.07 24.25 -14.42
CA ASP A 16 -12.35 24.86 -14.89
C ASP A 16 -13.58 23.92 -14.92
N ALA A 17 -13.56 22.77 -14.24
CA ALA A 17 -14.72 21.85 -14.23
C ALA A 17 -15.30 21.51 -12.84
N ALA A 18 -14.99 22.27 -11.79
CA ALA A 18 -15.49 21.99 -10.45
C ALA A 18 -16.24 23.19 -9.82
N ALA A 19 -17.31 23.63 -10.46
CA ALA A 19 -18.28 24.51 -9.81
C ALA A 19 -19.67 23.98 -10.07
N ALA A 20 -20.24 23.28 -9.10
CA ALA A 20 -21.64 23.17 -8.69
C ALA A 20 -21.93 21.78 -8.09
N THR A 21 -21.99 21.71 -6.80
CA THR A 21 -23.19 21.40 -6.00
C THR A 21 -22.74 21.27 -4.54
N SER A 22 -23.09 22.26 -3.76
CA SER A 22 -23.07 22.18 -2.31
C SER A 22 -24.19 21.25 -1.86
N ALA A 23 -23.84 20.03 -1.46
CA ALA A 23 -24.73 19.18 -0.69
C ALA A 23 -24.30 19.26 0.79
N ASP A 24 -25.27 19.66 1.57
CA ASP A 24 -25.30 19.83 3.01
C ASP A 24 -24.70 18.61 3.74
N SER A 25 -23.48 18.74 4.26
CA SER A 25 -22.90 17.71 5.13
C SER A 25 -23.27 18.02 6.56
N THR A 26 -24.43 17.56 6.99
CA THR A 26 -24.69 17.39 8.42
C THR A 26 -23.70 16.34 8.93
N ALA A 27 -22.78 16.78 9.80
CA ALA A 27 -21.89 15.89 10.54
C ALA A 27 -22.73 14.90 11.35
N THR A 28 -22.95 13.71 10.80
CA THR A 28 -23.54 12.60 11.52
C THR A 28 -22.47 12.00 12.44
N SER A 29 -22.87 11.66 13.66
CA SER A 29 -22.11 10.88 14.63
C SER A 29 -21.27 9.80 13.93
N ALA A 30 -20.00 9.69 14.28
CA ALA A 30 -19.09 8.70 13.71
C ALA A 30 -19.80 7.34 13.61
N ASP A 31 -19.97 6.84 12.39
CA ASP A 31 -20.45 5.50 12.15
C ASP A 31 -19.44 4.55 12.82
N PRO A 32 -19.85 3.69 13.79
CA PRO A 32 -18.93 2.81 14.49
C PRO A 32 -18.18 1.84 13.57
N ALA A 33 -18.58 1.73 12.32
CA ALA A 33 -17.94 0.93 11.29
C ALA A 33 -17.00 1.73 10.35
N ASP A 34 -16.80 3.02 10.58
CA ASP A 34 -15.86 3.80 9.78
C ASP A 34 -14.42 3.55 10.23
N TRP A 35 -13.74 2.61 9.55
CA TRP A 35 -12.37 2.23 9.85
C TRP A 35 -11.29 3.06 9.12
N ARG A 36 -11.66 4.20 8.48
CA ARG A 36 -10.70 5.13 7.84
C ARG A 36 -9.64 5.65 8.80
N ASP A 37 -9.97 5.82 10.06
CA ASP A 37 -9.04 6.22 11.12
C ASP A 37 -8.41 5.03 11.86
N GLY A 38 -8.77 3.80 11.47
CA GLY A 38 -8.20 2.56 11.94
C GLY A 38 -6.81 2.27 11.35
N VAL A 39 -6.20 1.20 11.81
CA VAL A 39 -4.91 0.69 11.34
C VAL A 39 -5.13 -0.57 10.52
N VAL A 40 -4.61 -0.59 9.30
CA VAL A 40 -4.66 -1.76 8.40
C VAL A 40 -3.31 -2.46 8.41
N TYR A 41 -3.32 -3.78 8.51
CA TYR A 41 -2.12 -4.62 8.44
C TYR A 41 -2.14 -5.45 7.15
N GLN A 42 -1.20 -5.20 6.25
CA GLN A 42 -1.07 -5.94 5.00
C GLN A 42 -0.39 -7.27 5.23
N ILE A 43 -1.05 -8.34 4.82
CA ILE A 43 -0.53 -9.71 4.78
C ILE A 43 -0.28 -10.11 3.32
N TYR A 44 0.94 -10.59 3.04
CA TYR A 44 1.26 -11.29 1.80
C TYR A 44 1.13 -12.80 2.07
N PRO A 45 0.03 -13.47 1.64
CA PRO A 45 -0.32 -14.81 2.10
C PRO A 45 0.80 -15.82 1.94
N ARG A 46 1.43 -15.85 0.77
CA ARG A 46 2.54 -16.77 0.44
C ARG A 46 3.74 -16.71 1.40
N SER A 47 3.87 -15.61 2.16
CA SER A 47 5.02 -15.37 3.03
C SER A 47 4.66 -15.19 4.51
N PHE A 48 3.41 -15.33 4.89
CA PHE A 48 3.01 -15.08 6.28
C PHE A 48 3.24 -16.30 7.17
N ALA A 49 2.61 -17.42 6.87
CA ALA A 49 2.84 -18.70 7.56
C ALA A 49 2.34 -19.85 6.69
N ASP A 50 3.01 -20.98 6.74
CA ASP A 50 2.77 -22.20 5.99
C ASP A 50 2.25 -23.28 6.96
N HIS A 51 0.96 -23.62 6.86
CA HIS A 51 0.31 -24.61 7.71
C HIS A 51 0.57 -26.04 7.23
N ASP A 52 0.51 -26.28 5.92
CA ASP A 52 0.58 -27.62 5.35
C ASP A 52 2.02 -28.13 5.16
N GLY A 53 3.01 -27.25 5.26
CA GLY A 53 4.43 -27.57 5.23
C GLY A 53 4.98 -27.80 3.83
N ASP A 54 4.40 -27.16 2.81
CA ASP A 54 4.89 -27.23 1.42
C ASP A 54 5.97 -26.20 1.09
N GLY A 55 6.18 -25.23 1.96
CA GLY A 55 7.16 -24.14 1.83
C GLY A 55 6.56 -22.80 1.38
N THR A 56 5.26 -22.77 1.10
CA THR A 56 4.49 -21.57 0.70
C THR A 56 3.45 -21.27 1.78
N GLY A 57 3.32 -20.03 2.19
CA GLY A 57 2.29 -19.64 3.16
C GLY A 57 0.87 -19.74 2.58
N ASP A 58 -0.09 -19.98 3.46
CA ASP A 58 -1.47 -20.27 3.12
C ASP A 58 -2.48 -19.62 4.09
N LEU A 59 -3.79 -19.71 3.79
CA LEU A 59 -4.85 -19.13 4.62
C LEU A 59 -4.98 -19.80 6.00
N ALA A 60 -4.70 -21.10 6.09
CA ALA A 60 -4.70 -21.81 7.36
C ALA A 60 -3.53 -21.35 8.24
N GLY A 61 -2.36 -21.10 7.66
CA GLY A 61 -1.22 -20.52 8.37
C GLY A 61 -1.50 -19.08 8.85
N ILE A 62 -2.23 -18.28 8.07
CA ILE A 62 -2.69 -16.96 8.56
C ILE A 62 -3.62 -17.14 9.75
N LEU A 63 -4.55 -18.11 9.69
CA LEU A 63 -5.47 -18.41 10.78
C LEU A 63 -4.74 -18.86 12.04
N ASP A 64 -3.69 -19.69 11.93
CA ASP A 64 -2.88 -20.14 13.06
C ASP A 64 -2.19 -18.96 13.79
N HIS A 65 -1.94 -17.86 13.08
CA HIS A 65 -1.29 -16.66 13.59
C HIS A 65 -2.22 -15.44 13.72
N VAL A 66 -3.54 -15.62 13.61
CA VAL A 66 -4.50 -14.50 13.66
C VAL A 66 -4.44 -13.70 14.97
N ASP A 67 -4.04 -14.32 16.07
CA ASP A 67 -3.85 -13.63 17.36
C ASP A 67 -2.71 -12.62 17.35
N HIS A 68 -1.75 -12.75 16.43
CA HIS A 68 -0.68 -11.75 16.27
C HIS A 68 -1.22 -10.38 15.88
N VAL A 69 -2.23 -10.34 15.02
CA VAL A 69 -2.90 -9.12 14.58
C VAL A 69 -4.14 -8.78 15.44
N GLY A 70 -4.31 -9.50 16.53
CA GLY A 70 -5.41 -9.36 17.48
C GLY A 70 -5.15 -8.36 18.61
N PRO A 71 -6.15 -8.11 19.45
CA PRO A 71 -6.14 -7.08 20.50
C PRO A 71 -5.02 -7.24 21.53
N ASP A 72 -4.53 -8.46 21.74
CA ASP A 72 -3.52 -8.76 22.77
C ASP A 72 -2.09 -8.52 22.30
N VAL A 73 -1.80 -8.63 21.01
CA VAL A 73 -0.47 -8.41 20.43
C VAL A 73 -0.44 -7.11 19.64
N LEU A 74 -0.99 -7.07 18.45
CA LEU A 74 -1.09 -5.87 17.61
C LEU A 74 -2.56 -5.50 17.45
N PRO A 75 -3.11 -4.60 18.24
CA PRO A 75 -4.52 -4.21 18.16
C PRO A 75 -4.77 -3.37 16.90
N ILE A 76 -4.88 -4.05 15.75
CA ILE A 76 -5.23 -3.45 14.47
C ILE A 76 -6.74 -3.48 14.22
N ASP A 77 -7.21 -2.77 13.21
CA ASP A 77 -8.64 -2.65 12.90
C ASP A 77 -9.03 -3.43 11.64
N ALA A 78 -8.08 -3.68 10.74
CA ALA A 78 -8.32 -4.50 9.55
C ALA A 78 -7.05 -5.22 9.06
N ILE A 79 -7.20 -6.41 8.46
CA ILE A 79 -6.17 -7.01 7.62
C ILE A 79 -6.46 -6.76 6.15
N TRP A 80 -5.42 -6.52 5.35
CA TRP A 80 -5.48 -6.53 3.90
C TRP A 80 -4.71 -7.74 3.39
N LEU A 81 -5.40 -8.67 2.73
CA LEU A 81 -4.82 -9.82 2.06
C LEU A 81 -4.43 -9.44 0.63
N SER A 82 -3.15 -9.56 0.26
CA SER A 82 -2.73 -9.54 -1.15
C SER A 82 -3.43 -10.70 -1.90
N PRO A 83 -3.49 -10.72 -3.25
CA PRO A 83 -4.40 -11.58 -3.98
C PRO A 83 -4.40 -13.05 -3.54
N ILE A 84 -5.61 -13.60 -3.36
CA ILE A 84 -5.86 -14.97 -2.91
C ILE A 84 -6.53 -15.83 -3.99
N TYR A 85 -6.64 -15.31 -5.19
CA TYR A 85 -7.34 -15.93 -6.32
C TYR A 85 -6.44 -16.87 -7.11
N PRO A 86 -7.01 -17.88 -7.83
CA PRO A 86 -6.25 -18.74 -8.71
C PRO A 86 -5.43 -17.96 -9.72
N SER A 87 -4.15 -18.28 -9.80
CA SER A 87 -3.17 -17.60 -10.64
C SER A 87 -2.11 -18.58 -11.12
N PRO A 88 -1.67 -18.54 -12.39
CA PRO A 88 -0.52 -19.31 -12.84
C PRO A 88 0.81 -18.80 -12.23
N GLY A 89 0.78 -17.69 -11.49
CA GLY A 89 1.92 -17.17 -10.75
C GLY A 89 2.94 -16.39 -11.58
N ARG A 90 2.57 -15.93 -12.79
CA ARG A 90 3.45 -15.12 -13.65
C ARG A 90 3.72 -13.74 -13.07
N ASP A 91 2.82 -13.21 -12.24
CA ASP A 91 3.01 -12.02 -11.42
C ASP A 91 2.63 -12.29 -9.95
N LEU A 92 2.94 -13.52 -9.49
CA LEU A 92 2.88 -13.92 -8.08
C LEU A 92 1.51 -13.65 -7.41
N GLY A 93 0.41 -13.83 -8.16
CA GLY A 93 -0.96 -13.65 -7.71
C GLY A 93 -1.71 -12.51 -8.39
N TYR A 94 -1.03 -11.59 -9.06
CA TYR A 94 -1.64 -10.48 -9.78
C TYR A 94 -2.05 -10.81 -11.22
N ASP A 95 -1.84 -12.04 -11.69
CA ASP A 95 -2.31 -12.59 -12.97
C ASP A 95 -3.47 -13.57 -12.71
N VAL A 96 -4.64 -13.03 -12.33
CA VAL A 96 -5.81 -13.77 -11.85
C VAL A 96 -6.53 -14.49 -12.97
N THR A 97 -6.79 -15.80 -12.80
CA THR A 97 -7.60 -16.59 -13.75
C THR A 97 -9.09 -16.58 -13.42
N ASP A 98 -9.43 -16.57 -12.12
CA ASP A 98 -10.81 -16.54 -11.61
C ASP A 98 -10.89 -15.72 -10.32
N HIS A 99 -11.56 -14.57 -10.38
CA HIS A 99 -11.73 -13.66 -9.24
C HIS A 99 -12.78 -14.14 -8.21
N THR A 100 -13.43 -15.26 -8.44
CA THR A 100 -14.52 -15.76 -7.58
C THR A 100 -14.14 -16.97 -6.74
N ALA A 101 -12.93 -17.50 -6.93
CA ALA A 101 -12.43 -18.69 -6.27
C ALA A 101 -11.17 -18.40 -5.43
N ILE A 102 -10.83 -19.31 -4.53
CA ILE A 102 -9.56 -19.29 -3.79
C ILE A 102 -8.51 -20.09 -4.55
N ASP A 103 -7.27 -19.60 -4.60
CA ASP A 103 -6.13 -20.31 -5.17
C ASP A 103 -5.90 -21.60 -4.37
N PRO A 104 -5.94 -22.79 -5.01
CA PRO A 104 -5.65 -24.06 -4.33
C PRO A 104 -4.29 -24.11 -3.64
N LEU A 105 -3.32 -23.30 -4.09
CA LEU A 105 -2.01 -23.15 -3.43
C LEU A 105 -2.14 -22.44 -2.07
N LEU A 106 -3.15 -21.58 -1.90
CA LEU A 106 -3.35 -20.80 -0.68
C LEU A 106 -4.40 -21.40 0.25
N GLY A 107 -5.10 -22.45 -0.16
CA GLY A 107 -6.09 -23.14 0.66
C GLY A 107 -7.44 -23.35 0.00
N THR A 108 -8.45 -23.50 0.82
CA THR A 108 -9.81 -23.80 0.39
C THR A 108 -10.77 -22.67 0.72
N GLU A 109 -11.99 -22.76 0.16
CA GLU A 109 -13.11 -21.88 0.50
C GLU A 109 -13.45 -21.92 2.01
N ASP A 110 -13.36 -23.12 2.63
CA ASP A 110 -13.59 -23.30 4.08
C ASP A 110 -12.51 -22.61 4.92
N ASP A 111 -11.24 -22.67 4.49
CA ASP A 111 -10.15 -21.97 5.17
C ASP A 111 -10.35 -20.47 5.15
N PHE A 112 -10.82 -19.92 4.02
CA PHE A 112 -11.15 -18.52 3.92
C PHE A 112 -12.32 -18.13 4.85
N ASP A 113 -13.41 -18.88 4.85
CA ASP A 113 -14.57 -18.60 5.70
C ASP A 113 -14.21 -18.66 7.18
N ARG A 114 -13.36 -19.62 7.58
CA ARG A 114 -12.83 -19.73 8.94
C ARG A 114 -11.94 -18.55 9.31
N LEU A 115 -11.09 -18.10 8.39
CA LEU A 115 -10.24 -16.92 8.61
C LEU A 115 -11.07 -15.66 8.80
N VAL A 116 -12.06 -15.42 7.94
CA VAL A 116 -12.98 -14.26 8.07
C VAL A 116 -13.71 -14.31 9.41
N ALA A 117 -14.28 -15.46 9.78
CA ALA A 117 -14.96 -15.61 11.06
C ALA A 117 -14.03 -15.33 12.25
N ALA A 118 -12.80 -15.86 12.24
CA ALA A 118 -11.82 -15.64 13.29
C ALA A 118 -11.37 -14.18 13.41
N CYS A 119 -11.27 -13.45 12.28
CA CYS A 119 -11.01 -12.02 12.26
C CYS A 119 -12.17 -11.24 12.90
N HIS A 120 -13.41 -11.53 12.47
CA HIS A 120 -14.60 -10.87 13.00
C HIS A 120 -14.81 -11.12 14.50
N GLU A 121 -14.55 -12.32 15.00
CA GLU A 121 -14.57 -12.63 16.44
C GLU A 121 -13.61 -11.73 17.26
N ARG A 122 -12.55 -11.23 16.62
CA ARG A 122 -11.55 -10.33 17.22
C ARG A 122 -11.82 -8.85 16.93
N GLY A 123 -12.89 -8.55 16.22
CA GLY A 123 -13.24 -7.19 15.78
C GLY A 123 -12.28 -6.65 14.70
N ILE A 124 -11.73 -7.53 13.88
CA ILE A 124 -10.82 -7.21 12.77
C ILE A 124 -11.59 -7.35 11.46
N ASN A 125 -11.60 -6.28 10.65
CA ASN A 125 -12.17 -6.31 9.31
C ASN A 125 -11.24 -7.01 8.31
N VAL A 126 -11.80 -7.59 7.24
CA VAL A 126 -11.04 -8.26 6.18
C VAL A 126 -11.18 -7.50 4.87
N ILE A 127 -10.04 -7.06 4.33
CA ILE A 127 -9.92 -6.38 3.03
C ILE A 127 -9.30 -7.33 2.03
N LEU A 128 -9.92 -7.51 0.87
CA LEU A 128 -9.33 -8.23 -0.25
C LEU A 128 -8.72 -7.31 -1.29
N ASP A 129 -7.64 -7.77 -1.90
CA ASP A 129 -7.05 -7.13 -3.08
C ASP A 129 -7.90 -7.44 -4.32
N LEU A 130 -8.33 -6.44 -5.06
CA LEU A 130 -9.10 -6.59 -6.30
C LEU A 130 -8.26 -6.19 -7.51
N VAL A 131 -7.83 -7.18 -8.28
CA VAL A 131 -7.08 -7.01 -9.53
C VAL A 131 -8.08 -6.90 -10.68
N MET A 132 -8.69 -5.72 -10.86
CA MET A 132 -9.78 -5.54 -11.84
C MET A 132 -9.33 -4.89 -13.15
N ASN A 133 -8.08 -4.43 -13.26
CA ASN A 133 -7.57 -3.84 -14.50
C ASN A 133 -7.39 -4.88 -15.62
N HIS A 134 -6.96 -6.07 -15.27
CA HIS A 134 -6.59 -7.16 -16.18
C HIS A 134 -6.93 -8.52 -15.59
N THR A 135 -6.80 -9.57 -16.40
CA THR A 135 -6.82 -10.97 -15.94
C THR A 135 -5.56 -11.68 -16.40
N SER A 136 -5.38 -12.93 -15.98
CA SER A 136 -4.44 -13.82 -16.66
C SER A 136 -4.89 -14.10 -18.10
N ASP A 137 -3.96 -14.35 -19.01
CA ASP A 137 -4.22 -14.89 -20.35
C ASP A 137 -4.71 -16.35 -20.32
N GLU A 138 -4.73 -16.98 -19.15
CA GLU A 138 -5.34 -18.29 -18.87
C GLU A 138 -6.77 -18.17 -18.31
N SER A 139 -7.28 -16.96 -18.09
CA SER A 139 -8.66 -16.75 -17.68
C SER A 139 -9.65 -17.28 -18.74
N ALA A 140 -10.72 -17.91 -18.27
CA ALA A 140 -11.78 -18.40 -19.16
C ALA A 140 -12.37 -17.28 -20.03
N TRP A 141 -12.46 -16.06 -19.52
CA TRP A 141 -12.93 -14.90 -20.28
C TRP A 141 -11.97 -14.56 -21.43
N PHE A 142 -10.65 -14.55 -21.15
CA PHE A 142 -9.65 -14.24 -22.19
C PHE A 142 -9.58 -15.34 -23.24
N LEU A 143 -9.56 -16.61 -22.83
CA LEU A 143 -9.55 -17.75 -23.76
C LEU A 143 -10.76 -17.72 -24.70
N ALA A 144 -11.95 -17.44 -24.17
CA ALA A 144 -13.16 -17.32 -24.98
C ALA A 144 -13.13 -16.08 -25.90
N SER A 145 -12.62 -14.94 -25.40
CA SER A 145 -12.43 -13.72 -26.16
C SER A 145 -11.43 -13.91 -27.30
N LYS A 146 -10.28 -14.53 -27.00
CA LYS A 146 -9.23 -14.84 -28.00
C LYS A 146 -9.74 -15.74 -29.11
N ALA A 147 -10.61 -16.69 -28.80
CA ALA A 147 -11.10 -17.69 -29.73
C ALA A 147 -12.09 -17.16 -30.78
N SER A 148 -12.79 -16.03 -30.52
CA SER A 148 -13.83 -15.52 -31.42
C SER A 148 -13.97 -14.01 -31.36
N ARG A 149 -14.19 -13.39 -32.53
CA ARG A 149 -14.54 -11.96 -32.63
C ARG A 149 -16.05 -11.68 -32.40
N ASP A 150 -16.87 -12.70 -32.41
CA ASP A 150 -18.34 -12.59 -32.38
C ASP A 150 -18.99 -13.27 -31.16
N GLY A 151 -18.19 -13.78 -30.21
CA GLY A 151 -18.68 -14.44 -29.01
C GLY A 151 -19.12 -13.45 -27.91
N PRO A 152 -19.78 -13.94 -26.86
CA PRO A 152 -20.23 -13.10 -25.73
C PRO A 152 -19.09 -12.39 -24.99
N PHE A 153 -17.87 -12.92 -25.09
CA PHE A 153 -16.68 -12.34 -24.49
C PHE A 153 -15.80 -11.60 -25.50
N ALA A 154 -16.24 -11.45 -26.76
CA ALA A 154 -15.42 -10.87 -27.84
C ALA A 154 -14.80 -9.53 -27.48
N ASP A 155 -15.55 -8.66 -26.81
CA ASP A 155 -15.15 -7.31 -26.44
C ASP A 155 -14.86 -7.14 -24.93
N PHE A 156 -14.62 -8.24 -24.20
CA PHE A 156 -14.26 -8.17 -22.77
C PHE A 156 -12.86 -7.60 -22.55
N TYR A 157 -12.00 -7.66 -23.57
CA TYR A 157 -10.63 -7.14 -23.53
C TYR A 157 -10.44 -6.08 -24.60
N LEU A 158 -9.39 -5.30 -24.48
CA LEU A 158 -9.04 -4.27 -25.44
C LEU A 158 -8.37 -4.88 -26.67
N TRP A 159 -9.19 -5.26 -27.66
CA TRP A 159 -8.73 -5.75 -28.96
C TRP A 159 -8.75 -4.66 -30.01
N ARG A 160 -7.74 -4.62 -30.90
CA ARG A 160 -7.72 -3.72 -32.06
C ARG A 160 -7.07 -4.37 -33.28
N ASP A 161 -7.58 -3.99 -34.43
CA ASP A 161 -6.94 -4.33 -35.71
C ASP A 161 -5.57 -3.63 -35.83
N PRO A 162 -4.63 -4.16 -36.62
CA PRO A 162 -3.37 -3.48 -36.91
C PRO A 162 -3.61 -2.07 -37.49
N SER A 163 -2.78 -1.10 -37.11
CA SER A 163 -2.76 0.22 -37.75
C SER A 163 -2.24 0.18 -39.18
N GLY A 164 -1.54 -0.88 -39.55
CA GLY A 164 -0.95 -1.13 -40.86
C GLY A 164 -0.05 -2.36 -40.84
N TRP A 165 0.78 -2.48 -41.87
CA TRP A 165 1.74 -3.56 -42.03
C TRP A 165 3.07 -2.97 -42.46
N ASP A 166 4.17 -3.48 -41.91
CA ASP A 166 5.51 -3.07 -42.32
C ASP A 166 5.92 -3.69 -43.68
N ALA A 167 7.15 -3.36 -44.15
CA ALA A 167 7.66 -3.85 -45.43
C ALA A 167 7.85 -5.38 -45.49
N ASP A 168 7.97 -6.02 -44.32
CA ASP A 168 8.14 -7.48 -44.19
C ASP A 168 6.80 -8.19 -43.97
N GLY A 169 5.67 -7.44 -44.00
CA GLY A 169 4.33 -7.98 -43.78
C GLY A 169 4.02 -8.29 -42.32
N LYS A 170 4.72 -7.68 -41.36
CA LYS A 170 4.44 -7.76 -39.93
C LYS A 170 3.38 -6.72 -39.55
N PRO A 171 2.36 -7.08 -38.75
CA PRO A 171 1.37 -6.12 -38.31
C PRO A 171 1.97 -5.05 -37.39
N LEU A 172 1.54 -3.81 -37.58
CA LEU A 172 1.91 -2.68 -36.75
C LEU A 172 0.90 -2.49 -35.62
N PRO A 173 1.34 -2.19 -34.38
CA PRO A 173 0.44 -1.98 -33.26
C PRO A 173 -0.50 -0.80 -33.50
N PRO A 174 -1.66 -0.75 -32.82
CA PRO A 174 -2.67 0.31 -32.99
C PRO A 174 -2.15 1.71 -32.68
N ASN A 175 -1.32 1.85 -31.67
CA ASN A 175 -0.72 3.11 -31.21
C ASN A 175 0.67 2.86 -30.57
N ASN A 176 1.26 3.91 -29.98
CA ASN A 176 2.59 3.90 -29.41
C ASN A 176 2.69 3.45 -27.97
N TRP A 177 1.62 2.96 -27.35
CA TRP A 177 1.63 2.62 -25.94
C TRP A 177 2.60 1.48 -25.61
N VAL A 178 3.27 1.61 -24.49
CA VAL A 178 4.29 0.66 -24.03
C VAL A 178 3.88 -0.03 -22.74
N SER A 179 4.42 -1.22 -22.50
CA SER A 179 4.27 -1.91 -21.22
C SER A 179 5.10 -1.23 -20.12
N PHE A 180 4.56 -1.21 -18.92
CA PHE A 180 5.27 -0.74 -17.72
C PHE A 180 6.55 -1.53 -17.46
N PHE A 181 6.52 -2.82 -17.73
CA PHE A 181 7.68 -3.70 -17.59
C PHE A 181 8.61 -3.71 -18.82
N GLY A 182 8.33 -2.84 -19.79
CA GLY A 182 9.13 -2.68 -21.00
C GLY A 182 8.56 -3.42 -22.21
N GLY A 183 8.96 -2.97 -23.40
CA GLY A 183 8.43 -3.46 -24.66
C GLY A 183 7.10 -2.81 -25.08
N PRO A 184 6.52 -3.27 -26.22
CA PRO A 184 5.20 -2.80 -26.67
C PRO A 184 4.11 -3.15 -25.67
N GLY A 185 3.09 -2.30 -25.52
CA GLY A 185 1.88 -2.60 -24.76
C GLY A 185 0.85 -3.43 -25.53
N TRP A 186 1.14 -3.78 -26.79
CA TRP A 186 0.24 -4.52 -27.68
C TRP A 186 0.86 -5.83 -28.12
N GLU A 187 0.13 -6.94 -27.92
CA GLU A 187 0.55 -8.28 -28.33
C GLU A 187 -0.32 -8.80 -29.48
N TRP A 188 0.32 -9.31 -30.56
CA TRP A 188 -0.35 -9.82 -31.75
C TRP A 188 -0.86 -11.24 -31.57
N VAL A 189 -2.12 -11.48 -31.89
CA VAL A 189 -2.74 -12.82 -31.91
C VAL A 189 -3.10 -13.19 -33.34
N PRO A 190 -2.29 -14.01 -34.02
CA PRO A 190 -2.50 -14.37 -35.43
C PRO A 190 -3.86 -15.04 -35.68
N GLU A 191 -4.31 -15.91 -34.76
CA GLU A 191 -5.54 -16.68 -34.88
C GLU A 191 -6.78 -15.77 -34.87
N ARG A 192 -6.72 -14.67 -34.09
CA ARG A 192 -7.76 -13.65 -34.03
C ARG A 192 -7.56 -12.55 -35.08
N GLY A 193 -6.32 -12.34 -35.54
CA GLY A 193 -5.95 -11.27 -36.46
C GLY A 193 -6.09 -9.88 -35.83
N GLN A 194 -5.87 -9.77 -34.53
CA GLN A 194 -5.91 -8.53 -33.74
C GLN A 194 -4.79 -8.50 -32.71
N PHE A 195 -4.49 -7.28 -32.24
CA PHE A 195 -3.71 -7.05 -31.04
C PHE A 195 -4.63 -6.96 -29.81
N TYR A 196 -4.16 -7.47 -28.66
CA TYR A 196 -4.72 -7.07 -27.35
C TYR A 196 -3.74 -6.17 -26.61
N TYR A 197 -4.29 -5.32 -25.75
CA TYR A 197 -3.50 -4.41 -24.92
C TYR A 197 -3.15 -5.04 -23.57
N HIS A 198 -1.96 -4.71 -23.04
CA HIS A 198 -1.51 -5.02 -21.69
C HIS A 198 -0.62 -3.90 -21.15
N THR A 199 -0.95 -3.34 -20.00
CA THR A 199 -0.08 -2.38 -19.30
C THR A 199 1.11 -3.06 -18.65
N PHE A 200 0.95 -4.29 -18.19
CA PHE A 200 1.96 -5.08 -17.46
C PHE A 200 2.53 -6.20 -18.32
N LEU A 201 2.52 -7.42 -17.82
CA LEU A 201 3.03 -8.57 -18.58
C LEU A 201 2.16 -8.90 -19.79
N VAL A 202 2.76 -9.51 -20.81
CA VAL A 202 2.02 -10.10 -21.95
C VAL A 202 0.92 -11.06 -21.46
N GLY A 203 1.17 -11.79 -20.36
CA GLY A 203 0.19 -12.68 -19.74
C GLY A 203 -0.91 -11.98 -18.92
N GLN A 204 -1.00 -10.65 -18.95
CA GLN A 204 -1.98 -9.86 -18.20
C GLN A 204 -2.82 -8.98 -19.15
N PRO A 205 -3.67 -9.58 -20.03
CA PRO A 205 -4.52 -8.84 -20.94
C PRO A 205 -5.52 -7.94 -20.20
N GLU A 206 -5.66 -6.72 -20.69
CA GLU A 206 -6.46 -5.68 -20.04
C GLU A 206 -7.93 -5.76 -20.38
N LEU A 207 -8.77 -5.67 -19.35
CA LEU A 207 -10.22 -5.66 -19.47
C LEU A 207 -10.71 -4.37 -20.14
N ASN A 208 -11.75 -4.50 -20.97
CA ASN A 208 -12.42 -3.37 -21.59
C ASN A 208 -13.50 -2.79 -20.68
N TRP A 209 -13.11 -1.94 -19.74
CA TRP A 209 -14.03 -1.28 -18.80
C TRP A 209 -15.06 -0.34 -19.46
N ARG A 210 -14.92 -0.04 -20.76
CA ARG A 210 -15.97 0.65 -21.53
C ARG A 210 -17.09 -0.29 -22.00
N ASN A 211 -16.92 -1.60 -21.81
CA ASN A 211 -17.95 -2.60 -22.08
C ASN A 211 -18.84 -2.78 -20.83
N PRO A 212 -20.14 -2.46 -20.86
CA PRO A 212 -21.03 -2.63 -19.70
C PRO A 212 -21.12 -4.06 -19.17
N ALA A 213 -20.86 -5.07 -20.01
CA ALA A 213 -20.87 -6.46 -19.57
C ALA A 213 -19.65 -6.80 -18.68
N VAL A 214 -18.50 -6.17 -18.93
CA VAL A 214 -17.31 -6.26 -18.06
C VAL A 214 -17.63 -5.62 -16.70
N GLU A 215 -18.17 -4.40 -16.73
CA GLU A 215 -18.55 -3.68 -15.51
C GLU A 215 -19.54 -4.51 -14.68
N ALA A 216 -20.60 -5.05 -15.30
CA ALA A 216 -21.59 -5.88 -14.61
C ALA A 216 -20.96 -7.14 -13.98
N ALA A 217 -20.09 -7.85 -14.72
CA ALA A 217 -19.42 -9.04 -14.22
C ALA A 217 -18.51 -8.74 -13.02
N GLN A 218 -17.79 -7.62 -13.05
CA GLN A 218 -16.95 -7.18 -11.94
C GLN A 218 -17.80 -6.80 -10.71
N TRP A 219 -18.92 -6.09 -10.89
CA TRP A 219 -19.82 -5.74 -9.78
C TRP A 219 -20.49 -6.97 -9.14
N ASP A 220 -20.83 -7.98 -9.93
CA ASP A 220 -21.38 -9.24 -9.42
C ASP A 220 -20.35 -10.00 -8.57
N MET A 221 -19.08 -10.00 -8.99
CA MET A 221 -17.97 -10.56 -8.22
C MET A 221 -17.79 -9.80 -6.90
N VAL A 222 -17.76 -8.47 -6.91
CA VAL A 222 -17.65 -7.64 -5.70
C VAL A 222 -18.78 -7.95 -4.72
N ARG A 223 -20.04 -8.00 -5.20
CA ARG A 223 -21.19 -8.39 -4.35
C ARG A 223 -21.06 -9.80 -3.79
N GLY A 224 -20.48 -10.72 -4.57
CA GLY A 224 -20.20 -12.08 -4.12
C GLY A 224 -19.32 -12.11 -2.88
N TRP A 225 -18.22 -11.38 -2.90
CA TRP A 225 -17.29 -11.28 -1.77
C TRP A 225 -17.89 -10.53 -0.57
N LEU A 226 -18.62 -9.43 -0.80
CA LEU A 226 -19.33 -8.72 0.28
C LEU A 226 -20.30 -9.66 1.02
N LYS A 227 -21.13 -10.42 0.27
CA LYS A 227 -22.06 -11.42 0.85
C LYS A 227 -21.34 -12.53 1.62
N ARG A 228 -20.10 -12.80 1.28
CA ARG A 228 -19.27 -13.79 1.95
C ARG A 228 -18.60 -13.27 3.24
N GLY A 229 -18.78 -11.99 3.55
CA GLY A 229 -18.28 -11.39 4.79
C GLY A 229 -17.03 -10.54 4.63
N VAL A 230 -16.59 -10.27 3.39
CA VAL A 230 -15.51 -9.30 3.14
C VAL A 230 -15.97 -7.89 3.53
N ASP A 231 -15.13 -7.15 4.24
CA ASP A 231 -15.47 -5.83 4.77
C ASP A 231 -15.02 -4.68 3.90
N GLY A 232 -14.12 -4.95 2.95
CA GLY A 232 -13.64 -3.92 2.06
C GLY A 232 -12.67 -4.43 1.01
N PHE A 233 -12.21 -3.51 0.17
CA PHE A 233 -11.36 -3.84 -0.96
C PHE A 233 -10.19 -2.88 -1.12
N ARG A 234 -9.05 -3.41 -1.51
CA ARG A 234 -7.97 -2.64 -2.11
C ARG A 234 -8.04 -2.79 -3.62
N LEU A 235 -8.20 -1.69 -4.33
CA LEU A 235 -8.27 -1.69 -5.78
C LEU A 235 -6.87 -1.55 -6.37
N ASP A 236 -6.41 -2.61 -7.02
CA ASP A 236 -5.13 -2.65 -7.71
C ASP A 236 -5.13 -1.68 -8.90
N VAL A 237 -4.09 -0.87 -9.03
CA VAL A 237 -3.82 0.07 -10.14
C VAL A 237 -5.07 0.79 -10.70
N PHE A 238 -5.95 1.21 -9.83
CA PHE A 238 -7.33 1.57 -10.17
C PHE A 238 -7.45 2.71 -11.19
N ASN A 239 -6.51 3.67 -11.22
CA ASN A 239 -6.53 4.77 -12.18
C ASN A 239 -6.16 4.35 -13.62
N ALA A 240 -5.84 3.07 -13.83
CA ALA A 240 -5.58 2.47 -15.13
C ALA A 240 -6.80 1.80 -15.79
N PHE A 241 -7.94 1.63 -15.11
CA PHE A 241 -9.08 0.86 -15.63
C PHE A 241 -9.63 1.40 -16.96
N LEU A 242 -9.73 2.71 -17.11
CA LEU A 242 -10.22 3.33 -18.33
C LEU A 242 -9.09 3.79 -19.25
N LYS A 243 -9.26 3.54 -20.54
CA LYS A 243 -8.39 4.02 -21.61
C LYS A 243 -9.13 5.04 -22.48
N ASP A 244 -8.38 5.88 -23.17
CA ASP A 244 -8.93 6.78 -24.17
C ASP A 244 -9.76 5.99 -25.23
N ALA A 245 -10.98 6.45 -25.49
CA ALA A 245 -11.88 5.74 -26.41
C ALA A 245 -11.33 5.67 -27.85
N ASP A 246 -10.58 6.70 -28.26
CA ASP A 246 -9.96 6.80 -29.59
C ASP A 246 -8.59 6.15 -29.67
N LEU A 247 -8.03 5.67 -28.53
CA LEU A 247 -6.70 5.06 -28.40
C LEU A 247 -5.59 5.93 -29.02
N ARG A 248 -5.61 7.23 -28.75
CA ARG A 248 -4.61 8.16 -29.27
C ARG A 248 -3.21 7.84 -28.76
N ASP A 249 -2.20 8.16 -29.57
CA ASP A 249 -0.80 8.05 -29.16
C ASP A 249 -0.51 8.90 -27.92
N ASN A 250 0.17 8.35 -26.95
CA ASN A 250 0.69 9.12 -25.83
C ASN A 250 1.79 10.11 -26.29
N PRO A 251 1.75 11.38 -25.87
CA PRO A 251 2.81 12.31 -26.18
C PRO A 251 4.16 11.83 -25.64
N VAL A 252 5.20 11.94 -26.48
CA VAL A 252 6.56 11.60 -26.07
C VAL A 252 7.15 12.75 -25.27
N ILE A 253 7.72 12.44 -24.11
CA ILE A 253 8.38 13.36 -23.20
C ILE A 253 9.80 12.89 -22.86
N GLU A 254 10.58 13.71 -22.18
CA GLU A 254 11.89 13.31 -21.65
C GLU A 254 11.72 12.32 -20.49
N GLY A 255 12.48 11.23 -20.48
CA GLY A 255 12.42 10.21 -19.42
C GLY A 255 13.53 9.17 -19.54
N GLY A 256 13.74 8.42 -18.45
CA GLY A 256 14.79 7.40 -18.37
C GLY A 256 14.40 6.07 -19.02
N SER A 257 13.20 5.58 -18.75
CA SER A 257 12.67 4.31 -19.27
C SER A 257 11.73 4.53 -20.45
N PRO A 258 11.44 3.50 -21.27
CA PRO A 258 10.40 3.59 -22.30
C PRO A 258 9.06 4.09 -21.75
N TRP A 259 8.64 3.58 -20.58
CA TRP A 259 7.44 4.04 -19.89
C TRP A 259 7.53 5.52 -19.52
N SER A 260 8.54 5.95 -18.80
CA SER A 260 8.67 7.34 -18.34
C SER A 260 8.92 8.37 -19.46
N ARG A 261 9.11 7.92 -20.74
CA ARG A 261 9.18 8.77 -21.92
C ARG A 261 7.82 9.06 -22.54
N GLN A 262 6.73 8.60 -21.93
CA GLN A 262 5.38 8.89 -22.39
C GLN A 262 4.62 9.68 -21.33
N ASP A 263 3.83 10.65 -21.79
CA ASP A 263 2.79 11.26 -20.99
C ASP A 263 1.53 10.40 -21.10
N HIS A 264 1.26 9.64 -20.05
CA HIS A 264 0.23 8.60 -20.00
C HIS A 264 -1.22 9.13 -19.93
N ARG A 265 -1.49 10.31 -20.47
CA ARG A 265 -2.82 10.96 -20.44
C ARG A 265 -3.91 10.22 -21.22
N TYR A 266 -3.57 9.24 -22.04
CA TYR A 266 -4.50 8.48 -22.85
C TYR A 266 -4.68 7.03 -22.40
N ASP A 267 -3.81 6.52 -21.56
CA ASP A 267 -3.91 5.17 -21.00
C ASP A 267 -4.07 5.14 -19.48
N LEU A 268 -3.98 6.30 -18.80
CA LEU A 268 -4.23 6.47 -17.37
C LEU A 268 -5.14 7.68 -17.12
N ASP A 269 -5.72 7.75 -15.92
CA ASP A 269 -6.41 8.94 -15.39
C ASP A 269 -7.49 9.54 -16.32
N GLN A 270 -8.29 8.68 -16.97
CA GLN A 270 -9.30 9.18 -17.90
C GLN A 270 -10.38 10.01 -17.19
N PRO A 271 -10.90 11.08 -17.84
CA PRO A 271 -11.82 12.04 -17.20
C PRO A 271 -13.09 11.40 -16.63
N ASP A 272 -13.60 10.34 -17.28
CA ASP A 272 -14.80 9.61 -16.89
C ASP A 272 -14.56 8.53 -15.82
N PHE A 273 -13.33 8.38 -15.35
CA PHE A 273 -12.98 7.43 -14.29
C PHE A 273 -13.71 7.70 -12.96
N LEU A 274 -13.93 8.98 -12.60
CA LEU A 274 -14.65 9.33 -11.37
C LEU A 274 -16.11 8.84 -11.37
N GLU A 275 -16.74 8.74 -12.54
CA GLU A 275 -18.10 8.16 -12.66
C GLU A 275 -18.06 6.65 -12.42
N LEU A 276 -17.07 5.96 -13.00
CA LEU A 276 -16.88 4.52 -12.79
C LEU A 276 -16.66 4.19 -11.32
N ILE A 277 -15.74 4.90 -10.66
CA ILE A 277 -15.43 4.65 -9.25
C ILE A 277 -16.60 5.08 -8.34
N GLY A 278 -17.41 6.04 -8.77
CA GLY A 278 -18.66 6.39 -8.10
C GLY A 278 -19.65 5.22 -8.08
N ARG A 279 -19.86 4.54 -9.23
CA ARG A 279 -20.71 3.34 -9.32
C ARG A 279 -20.16 2.18 -8.48
N PHE A 280 -18.84 1.98 -8.47
CA PHE A 280 -18.21 1.02 -7.55
C PHE A 280 -18.53 1.36 -6.09
N ARG A 281 -18.47 2.64 -5.73
CA ARG A 281 -18.80 3.10 -4.37
C ARG A 281 -20.24 2.76 -4.00
N GLU A 282 -21.19 2.95 -4.93
CA GLU A 282 -22.59 2.58 -4.71
C GLU A 282 -22.76 1.09 -4.37
N ILE A 283 -21.99 0.20 -5.06
CA ILE A 283 -21.99 -1.23 -4.77
C ILE A 283 -21.44 -1.53 -3.36
N VAL A 284 -20.32 -0.92 -3.00
CA VAL A 284 -19.72 -1.10 -1.68
C VAL A 284 -20.64 -0.59 -0.56
N ASP A 285 -21.40 0.49 -0.84
CA ASP A 285 -22.36 1.08 0.11
C ASP A 285 -23.70 0.35 0.20
N GLU A 286 -23.95 -0.70 -0.63
CA GLU A 286 -25.12 -1.56 -0.47
C GLU A 286 -25.16 -2.20 0.94
N GLU A 287 -24.00 -2.36 1.57
CA GLU A 287 -23.85 -2.81 2.94
C GLU A 287 -23.13 -1.75 3.80
N ALA A 288 -23.68 -1.46 4.98
CA ALA A 288 -23.12 -0.47 5.89
C ALA A 288 -21.75 -0.92 6.45
N GLY A 289 -20.86 0.05 6.66
CA GLY A 289 -19.55 -0.19 7.28
C GLY A 289 -18.49 -0.71 6.32
N ARG A 290 -18.78 -0.83 5.04
CA ARG A 290 -17.81 -1.27 4.03
C ARG A 290 -16.96 -0.10 3.53
N MET A 291 -15.71 -0.38 3.14
CA MET A 291 -14.78 0.63 2.66
C MET A 291 -13.92 0.12 1.50
N SER A 292 -13.28 1.04 0.79
CA SER A 292 -12.28 0.69 -0.20
C SER A 292 -11.10 1.65 -0.17
N VAL A 293 -9.94 1.14 -0.55
CA VAL A 293 -8.72 1.91 -0.78
C VAL A 293 -8.21 1.68 -2.20
N GLY A 294 -8.01 2.75 -2.96
CA GLY A 294 -7.46 2.68 -4.32
C GLY A 294 -5.94 2.76 -4.32
N GLU A 295 -5.29 1.90 -5.09
CA GLU A 295 -3.89 2.08 -5.40
C GLU A 295 -3.73 3.00 -6.60
N LEU A 296 -3.12 4.17 -6.37
CA LEU A 296 -2.70 5.04 -7.44
C LEU A 296 -1.44 4.45 -8.09
N PHE A 297 -1.57 3.94 -9.31
CA PHE A 297 -0.47 3.31 -10.04
C PHE A 297 0.65 4.31 -10.35
N THR A 298 0.28 5.47 -10.87
CA THR A 298 1.17 6.61 -11.09
C THR A 298 0.46 7.89 -10.67
N GLY A 299 1.22 8.91 -10.33
CA GLY A 299 0.67 10.19 -9.89
C GLY A 299 1.15 10.55 -8.48
N GLY A 300 1.04 11.81 -8.13
CA GLY A 300 1.48 12.32 -6.83
C GLY A 300 0.32 12.58 -5.87
N THR A 301 0.66 13.11 -4.70
CA THR A 301 -0.29 13.48 -3.64
C THR A 301 -1.50 14.29 -4.12
N PRO A 302 -1.39 15.28 -5.03
CA PRO A 302 -2.56 15.99 -5.54
C PRO A 302 -3.55 15.08 -6.27
N THR A 303 -3.07 14.13 -7.08
CA THR A 303 -3.90 13.15 -7.80
C THR A 303 -4.59 12.21 -6.80
N ALA A 304 -3.85 11.69 -5.83
CA ALA A 304 -4.42 10.84 -4.78
C ALA A 304 -5.53 11.57 -3.99
N ALA A 305 -5.31 12.83 -3.63
CA ALA A 305 -6.32 13.66 -2.96
C ALA A 305 -7.55 13.90 -3.86
N ALA A 306 -7.36 14.12 -5.17
CA ALA A 306 -8.46 14.32 -6.11
C ALA A 306 -9.36 13.08 -6.23
N TYR A 307 -8.80 11.89 -6.14
CA TYR A 307 -9.56 10.64 -6.19
C TYR A 307 -10.17 10.23 -4.83
N THR A 308 -9.71 10.81 -3.72
CA THR A 308 -10.30 10.53 -2.41
C THR A 308 -11.68 11.17 -2.31
N ARG A 309 -12.74 10.36 -2.13
CA ARG A 309 -14.13 10.80 -2.04
C ARG A 309 -14.91 9.93 -1.05
N GLY A 310 -15.74 10.54 -0.21
CA GLY A 310 -16.60 9.82 0.73
C GLY A 310 -15.83 8.81 1.57
N ARG A 311 -16.18 7.52 1.47
CA ARG A 311 -15.47 6.41 2.15
C ARG A 311 -14.35 5.79 1.33
N HIS A 312 -14.13 6.20 0.07
CA HIS A 312 -12.92 5.84 -0.62
C HIS A 312 -11.75 6.60 -0.04
N ILE A 313 -10.64 5.89 0.19
CA ILE A 313 -9.34 6.49 0.40
C ILE A 313 -8.40 6.01 -0.70
N VAL A 314 -7.30 6.70 -0.90
CA VAL A 314 -6.33 6.41 -1.96
C VAL A 314 -4.95 6.40 -1.37
N PHE A 315 -4.11 5.44 -1.77
CA PHE A 315 -2.73 5.41 -1.32
C PHE A 315 -1.97 6.66 -1.76
N ASP A 316 -1.32 7.27 -0.80
CA ASP A 316 -0.40 8.40 -0.96
C ASP A 316 1.02 7.92 -0.61
N TRP A 317 1.86 7.82 -1.63
CA TRP A 317 3.20 7.26 -1.51
C TRP A 317 4.27 8.28 -1.10
N SER A 318 3.92 9.55 -0.90
CA SER A 318 4.88 10.66 -0.67
C SER A 318 5.82 10.43 0.52
N LEU A 319 5.34 9.86 1.61
CA LEU A 319 6.18 9.52 2.77
C LEU A 319 6.98 8.22 2.56
N MET A 320 6.43 7.27 1.79
CA MET A 320 7.16 6.06 1.43
C MET A 320 8.40 6.37 0.57
N GLU A 321 8.33 7.38 -0.28
CA GLU A 321 9.45 7.79 -1.13
C GLU A 321 10.45 8.73 -0.44
N SER A 322 10.13 9.20 0.77
CA SER A 322 10.97 10.17 1.50
C SER A 322 12.20 9.49 2.14
N PRO A 323 13.41 10.07 2.02
CA PRO A 323 14.56 9.67 2.82
C PRO A 323 14.35 10.03 4.30
N TRP A 324 15.05 9.34 5.21
CA TRP A 324 14.91 9.55 6.66
C TRP A 324 15.57 10.87 7.11
N THR A 325 14.97 11.98 6.74
CA THR A 325 15.38 13.33 7.16
C THR A 325 14.17 14.16 7.58
N ALA A 326 14.35 15.03 8.58
CA ALA A 326 13.26 15.92 9.03
C ALA A 326 12.75 16.81 7.91
N ALA A 327 13.62 17.29 7.02
CA ALA A 327 13.25 18.15 5.90
C ALA A 327 12.36 17.41 4.88
N ALA A 328 12.70 16.17 4.50
CA ALA A 328 11.91 15.39 3.53
C ALA A 328 10.54 15.02 4.09
N PHE A 329 10.48 14.55 5.33
CA PHE A 329 9.20 14.24 5.99
C PHE A 329 8.35 15.49 6.23
N ALA A 330 8.96 16.63 6.58
CA ALA A 330 8.24 17.90 6.67
C ALA A 330 7.62 18.31 5.33
N ALA A 331 8.37 18.22 4.25
CA ALA A 331 7.89 18.54 2.90
C ALA A 331 6.73 17.63 2.47
N GLY A 332 6.84 16.31 2.71
CA GLY A 332 5.78 15.34 2.43
C GLY A 332 4.52 15.61 3.25
N ILE A 333 4.65 15.85 4.55
CA ILE A 333 3.53 16.20 5.43
C ILE A 333 2.85 17.49 4.98
N ASP A 334 3.62 18.54 4.70
CA ASP A 334 3.07 19.82 4.25
C ASP A 334 2.36 19.70 2.90
N LEU A 335 2.88 18.89 1.98
CA LEU A 335 2.23 18.61 0.70
C LEU A 335 0.89 17.91 0.91
N ARG A 336 0.85 16.90 1.76
CA ARG A 336 -0.37 16.14 2.10
C ARG A 336 -1.42 17.02 2.76
N GLU A 337 -1.06 17.78 3.80
CA GLU A 337 -2.00 18.66 4.49
C GLU A 337 -2.59 19.71 3.55
N ARG A 338 -1.80 20.22 2.59
CA ARG A 338 -2.32 21.16 1.55
C ARG A 338 -3.25 20.47 0.55
N ALA A 339 -2.90 19.27 0.08
CA ALA A 339 -3.65 18.58 -0.97
C ALA A 339 -4.98 18.02 -0.48
N TYR A 340 -4.98 17.42 0.72
CA TYR A 340 -6.18 16.81 1.30
C TYR A 340 -7.05 17.82 2.05
N GLY A 341 -6.48 18.91 2.56
CA GLY A 341 -7.22 19.84 3.39
C GLY A 341 -7.83 19.17 4.65
N PRO A 342 -8.78 19.82 5.32
CA PRO A 342 -9.42 19.27 6.53
C PRO A 342 -10.43 18.16 6.25
N ASP A 343 -11.03 18.13 5.07
CA ASP A 343 -12.21 17.31 4.77
C ASP A 343 -11.87 15.92 4.20
N LEU A 344 -10.72 15.77 3.56
CA LEU A 344 -10.29 14.51 2.99
C LEU A 344 -9.32 13.77 3.92
N TRP A 345 -9.37 12.43 3.88
CA TRP A 345 -8.56 11.60 4.76
C TRP A 345 -7.48 10.85 3.98
N PRO A 346 -6.18 11.15 4.18
CA PRO A 346 -5.09 10.48 3.49
C PRO A 346 -4.82 9.08 4.05
N THR A 347 -4.10 8.25 3.31
CA THR A 347 -3.45 7.05 3.83
C THR A 347 -2.02 7.34 4.26
N ILE A 348 -1.42 6.48 5.05
CA ILE A 348 0.00 6.51 5.39
C ILE A 348 0.56 5.10 5.29
N ALA A 349 1.56 4.92 4.44
CA ALA A 349 2.36 3.70 4.36
C ALA A 349 3.84 4.07 4.24
N LEU A 350 4.72 3.27 4.82
CA LEU A 350 6.17 3.44 4.69
C LEU A 350 6.82 2.27 3.96
N SER A 351 6.10 1.17 3.76
CA SER A 351 6.48 0.03 2.93
C SER A 351 5.25 -0.75 2.47
N ASN A 352 5.40 -1.59 1.47
CA ASN A 352 4.42 -2.57 1.00
C ASN A 352 5.14 -3.73 0.29
N HIS A 353 4.40 -4.60 -0.39
CA HIS A 353 4.93 -5.76 -1.11
C HIS A 353 5.63 -5.43 -2.45
N ASP A 354 5.63 -4.16 -2.89
CA ASP A 354 6.24 -3.69 -4.13
C ASP A 354 7.44 -2.75 -3.93
N ARG A 355 7.73 -2.39 -2.68
CA ARG A 355 8.78 -1.45 -2.31
C ARG A 355 9.67 -2.01 -1.22
N GLU A 356 10.88 -1.48 -1.14
CA GLU A 356 11.84 -1.81 -0.07
C GLU A 356 11.17 -1.67 1.31
N ARG A 357 11.45 -2.63 2.19
CA ARG A 357 10.99 -2.56 3.58
C ARG A 357 11.49 -1.27 4.24
N GLN A 358 10.63 -0.65 5.04
CA GLN A 358 10.96 0.64 5.67
C GLN A 358 12.28 0.62 6.45
N ALA A 359 12.55 -0.47 7.20
CA ALA A 359 13.77 -0.59 8.01
C ALA A 359 15.04 -0.56 7.15
N THR A 360 15.02 -1.20 5.97
CA THR A 360 16.11 -1.14 4.99
C THR A 360 16.23 0.24 4.38
N ARG A 361 15.16 0.73 3.75
CA ARG A 361 15.18 1.96 2.95
C ARG A 361 15.48 3.19 3.78
N LEU A 362 14.80 3.37 4.93
CA LEU A 362 14.99 4.56 5.75
C LEU A 362 16.41 4.62 6.33
N SER A 363 16.94 3.50 6.84
CA SER A 363 18.28 3.47 7.41
C SER A 363 19.38 3.63 6.35
N ALA A 364 19.22 3.00 5.18
CA ALA A 364 20.15 3.12 4.06
C ALA A 364 20.19 4.55 3.51
N SER A 365 19.04 5.25 3.47
CA SER A 365 18.94 6.63 2.95
C SER A 365 19.83 7.64 3.70
N VAL A 366 20.25 7.31 4.92
CA VAL A 366 21.13 8.14 5.77
C VAL A 366 22.45 7.43 6.13
N GLY A 367 22.77 6.31 5.47
CA GLY A 367 24.02 5.56 5.66
C GLY A 367 24.14 4.91 7.05
N ARG A 368 23.01 4.57 7.67
CA ARG A 368 22.93 3.93 9.01
C ARG A 368 22.18 2.60 8.96
N ASP A 369 22.56 1.75 8.01
CA ASP A 369 21.90 0.51 7.65
C ASP A 369 22.28 -0.71 8.51
N ARG A 370 22.82 -0.48 9.71
CA ARG A 370 23.21 -1.51 10.67
C ARG A 370 22.49 -1.32 12.01
N ASP A 371 22.28 -2.43 12.73
CA ASP A 371 21.82 -2.35 14.11
C ASP A 371 22.94 -1.83 15.04
N PRO A 372 22.61 -1.03 16.07
CA PRO A 372 21.24 -0.73 16.55
C PRO A 372 20.52 0.43 15.84
N ASP A 373 21.16 1.18 14.96
CA ASP A 373 20.60 2.39 14.34
C ASP A 373 19.33 2.05 13.54
N ARG A 374 19.35 0.95 12.77
CA ARG A 374 18.20 0.48 12.01
C ARG A 374 16.96 0.24 12.89
N ALA A 375 17.14 -0.42 14.03
CA ALA A 375 16.05 -0.66 14.98
C ALA A 375 15.54 0.64 15.62
N ALA A 376 16.43 1.60 15.90
CA ALA A 376 16.04 2.92 16.42
C ALA A 376 15.21 3.69 15.40
N ILE A 377 15.64 3.72 14.13
CA ILE A 377 14.92 4.35 13.03
C ILE A 377 13.54 3.67 12.83
N ALA A 378 13.47 2.34 12.82
CA ALA A 378 12.20 1.61 12.68
C ALA A 378 11.21 1.95 13.80
N LYS A 379 11.67 2.08 15.05
CA LYS A 379 10.84 2.50 16.18
C LYS A 379 10.38 3.97 16.07
N ALA A 380 11.23 4.86 15.58
CA ALA A 380 10.86 6.26 15.37
C ALA A 380 9.86 6.39 14.19
N ALA A 381 10.04 5.61 13.12
CA ALA A 381 9.13 5.53 11.99
C ALA A 381 7.74 5.02 12.41
N ALA A 382 7.66 4.08 13.38
CA ALA A 382 6.40 3.65 13.96
C ALA A 382 5.62 4.82 14.61
N VAL A 383 6.32 5.76 15.26
CA VAL A 383 5.66 6.97 15.78
C VAL A 383 5.18 7.85 14.64
N VAL A 384 5.99 8.03 13.60
CA VAL A 384 5.60 8.86 12.44
C VAL A 384 4.33 8.30 11.78
N ILE A 385 4.28 7.00 11.46
CA ILE A 385 3.13 6.39 10.77
C ILE A 385 1.88 6.39 11.66
N LEU A 386 2.01 6.11 12.96
CA LEU A 386 0.88 5.96 13.87
C LEU A 386 0.40 7.28 14.48
N ALA A 387 1.20 8.35 14.44
CA ALA A 387 0.84 9.64 15.01
C ALA A 387 0.59 10.75 13.99
N SER A 388 0.87 10.56 12.71
CA SER A 388 0.47 11.48 11.65
C SER A 388 -1.04 11.38 11.36
N ARG A 389 -1.59 12.37 10.62
CA ARG A 389 -2.99 12.34 10.17
C ARG A 389 -3.15 11.39 8.99
N GLY A 390 -4.09 10.45 9.09
CA GLY A 390 -4.41 9.50 8.03
C GLY A 390 -4.64 8.08 8.55
N ALA A 391 -5.04 7.18 7.65
CA ALA A 391 -5.16 5.75 7.89
C ALA A 391 -3.79 5.06 7.74
N PRO A 392 -3.20 4.52 8.81
CA PRO A 392 -1.94 3.79 8.74
C PRO A 392 -2.13 2.42 8.07
N PHE A 393 -1.23 2.10 7.13
CA PHE A 393 -1.07 0.77 6.55
C PHE A 393 0.30 0.23 6.92
N LEU A 394 0.32 -0.88 7.65
CA LEU A 394 1.54 -1.57 8.10
C LEU A 394 1.75 -2.80 7.23
N TYR A 395 2.94 -3.01 6.75
CA TYR A 395 3.29 -4.21 5.99
C TYR A 395 3.80 -5.30 6.93
N TYR A 396 3.41 -6.57 6.74
CA TYR A 396 3.83 -7.67 7.63
C TYR A 396 5.34 -7.69 7.84
N GLY A 397 5.75 -7.91 9.10
CA GLY A 397 7.14 -7.89 9.53
C GLY A 397 7.72 -6.48 9.76
N GLU A 398 6.98 -5.42 9.42
CA GLU A 398 7.38 -4.05 9.73
C GLU A 398 7.47 -3.84 11.24
N GLU A 399 6.54 -4.43 11.99
CA GLU A 399 6.45 -4.36 13.43
C GLU A 399 7.61 -5.05 14.17
N ILE A 400 8.34 -5.94 13.51
CA ILE A 400 9.57 -6.55 14.05
C ILE A 400 10.83 -5.97 13.39
N GLY A 401 10.67 -4.99 12.52
CA GLY A 401 11.78 -4.35 11.80
C GLY A 401 12.45 -5.26 10.78
N MET A 402 11.69 -6.14 10.09
CA MET A 402 12.22 -6.97 9.00
C MET A 402 12.88 -6.10 7.94
N ILE A 403 13.91 -6.65 7.32
CA ILE A 403 14.71 -6.02 6.28
C ILE A 403 14.57 -6.74 4.95
N ASP A 404 14.95 -6.06 3.88
CA ASP A 404 15.12 -6.70 2.58
C ASP A 404 16.23 -7.74 2.65
N VAL A 405 16.04 -8.84 1.95
CA VAL A 405 17.04 -9.90 1.82
C VAL A 405 17.68 -9.82 0.44
N ASP A 406 19.00 -9.93 0.38
CA ASP A 406 19.69 -10.05 -0.91
C ASP A 406 19.41 -11.42 -1.54
N ILE A 407 18.71 -11.41 -2.68
CA ILE A 407 18.35 -12.59 -3.44
C ILE A 407 19.35 -12.76 -4.59
N PRO A 408 20.10 -13.87 -4.68
CA PRO A 408 20.94 -14.16 -5.83
C PRO A 408 20.09 -14.24 -7.11
N ARG A 409 20.68 -13.82 -8.25
CA ARG A 409 19.95 -13.74 -9.51
C ARG A 409 19.26 -15.04 -9.91
N GLU A 410 19.87 -16.17 -9.61
CA GLU A 410 19.34 -17.51 -9.89
C GLU A 410 18.14 -17.91 -9.01
N GLU A 411 17.89 -17.18 -7.93
CA GLU A 411 16.77 -17.39 -7.01
C GLU A 411 15.68 -16.31 -7.14
N ILE A 412 15.89 -15.29 -7.99
CA ILE A 412 14.87 -14.27 -8.24
C ILE A 412 13.67 -14.93 -8.90
N VAL A 413 12.50 -14.70 -8.31
CA VAL A 413 11.21 -15.17 -8.85
C VAL A 413 10.34 -14.03 -9.36
N ASP A 414 10.74 -12.79 -9.14
CA ASP A 414 10.01 -11.58 -9.55
C ASP A 414 10.16 -11.35 -11.06
N PRO A 415 9.09 -11.52 -11.87
CA PRO A 415 9.18 -11.45 -13.31
C PRO A 415 9.69 -10.12 -13.86
N PRO A 416 9.26 -8.95 -13.34
CA PRO A 416 9.83 -7.68 -13.80
C PRO A 416 11.35 -7.59 -13.61
N ALA A 417 11.87 -8.08 -12.50
CA ALA A 417 13.30 -8.10 -12.21
C ALA A 417 14.06 -9.07 -13.15
N LEU A 418 13.42 -10.17 -13.55
CA LEU A 418 13.98 -11.11 -14.54
C LEU A 418 13.99 -10.52 -15.95
N LEU A 419 12.95 -9.78 -16.34
CA LEU A 419 12.79 -9.16 -17.65
C LEU A 419 13.70 -7.93 -17.84
N ALA A 420 13.93 -7.17 -16.77
CA ALA A 420 14.63 -5.89 -16.82
C ALA A 420 16.09 -5.98 -17.28
N GLY A 421 16.77 -7.12 -17.10
CA GLY A 421 18.15 -7.32 -17.50
C GLY A 421 19.16 -6.46 -16.70
N PRO A 422 20.47 -6.65 -16.92
CA PRO A 422 21.51 -5.99 -16.14
C PRO A 422 21.63 -4.48 -16.41
N ASP A 423 21.21 -4.02 -17.58
CA ASP A 423 21.32 -2.61 -18.01
C ASP A 423 20.17 -1.72 -17.53
N PHE A 424 19.12 -2.32 -16.98
CA PHE A 424 17.96 -1.62 -16.44
C PHE A 424 17.61 -2.23 -15.08
N PRO A 425 18.26 -1.79 -13.99
CA PRO A 425 18.05 -2.36 -12.67
C PRO A 425 16.61 -2.05 -12.21
N TRP A 426 15.77 -3.06 -12.23
CA TRP A 426 14.47 -3.04 -11.58
C TRP A 426 14.64 -3.49 -10.13
N TYR A 427 13.90 -2.88 -9.19
CA TYR A 427 13.85 -3.39 -7.84
C TYR A 427 13.25 -4.80 -7.84
N ASP A 428 13.98 -5.77 -7.36
CA ASP A 428 13.51 -7.14 -7.18
C ASP A 428 12.60 -7.21 -5.95
N ARG A 429 11.30 -7.36 -6.17
CA ARG A 429 10.30 -7.43 -5.11
C ARG A 429 10.42 -8.70 -4.25
N SER A 430 11.11 -9.75 -4.71
CA SER A 430 11.41 -10.93 -3.89
C SER A 430 12.12 -10.55 -2.59
N ARG A 431 12.93 -9.50 -2.62
CA ARG A 431 13.70 -9.02 -1.46
C ARG A 431 12.82 -8.58 -0.28
N CYS A 432 11.68 -7.93 -0.55
CA CYS A 432 10.75 -7.48 0.48
C CYS A 432 9.63 -8.48 0.79
N ARG A 433 9.46 -9.53 -0.06
CA ARG A 433 8.39 -10.55 0.06
C ARG A 433 8.84 -11.81 0.80
N THR A 434 9.98 -11.77 1.48
CA THR A 434 10.56 -12.92 2.21
C THR A 434 9.67 -13.35 3.37
N PRO A 435 9.74 -14.65 3.78
CA PRO A 435 8.87 -15.20 4.81
C PRO A 435 8.95 -14.47 6.14
N MET A 436 7.81 -14.38 6.82
CA MET A 436 7.69 -13.82 8.17
C MET A 436 8.53 -14.64 9.17
N GLN A 437 9.13 -13.96 10.13
CA GLN A 437 10.03 -14.53 11.12
C GLN A 437 9.29 -14.67 12.47
N TRP A 438 8.76 -15.86 12.76
CA TRP A 438 7.96 -16.10 13.95
C TRP A 438 8.79 -16.49 15.18
N GLN A 439 9.79 -17.35 14.99
CA GLN A 439 10.61 -17.89 16.08
C GLN A 439 12.01 -18.27 15.60
N PRO A 440 12.99 -18.46 16.50
CA PRO A 440 14.29 -18.98 16.14
C PRO A 440 14.23 -20.40 15.57
N GLY A 441 15.21 -20.77 14.75
CA GLY A 441 15.41 -22.11 14.22
C GLY A 441 15.05 -22.28 12.74
N PRO A 442 15.20 -23.50 12.23
CA PRO A 442 14.95 -23.80 10.81
C PRO A 442 13.54 -23.38 10.38
N GLY A 443 13.44 -22.74 9.20
CA GLY A 443 12.17 -22.23 8.69
C GLY A 443 11.62 -21.00 9.43
N ALA A 444 12.32 -20.51 10.48
CA ALA A 444 11.93 -19.35 11.30
C ALA A 444 10.49 -19.42 11.85
N GLY A 445 9.93 -20.62 12.00
CA GLY A 445 8.52 -20.83 12.36
C GLY A 445 7.53 -20.51 11.26
N PHE A 446 7.99 -20.11 10.09
CA PHE A 446 7.17 -19.90 8.91
C PHE A 446 6.76 -21.25 8.29
N THR A 447 7.72 -22.16 8.12
CA THR A 447 7.51 -23.48 7.48
C THR A 447 8.36 -24.57 8.10
N THR A 448 7.97 -25.81 7.90
CA THR A 448 8.79 -27.02 8.20
C THR A 448 9.53 -27.54 6.97
N ALA A 449 9.23 -27.03 5.77
CA ALA A 449 9.88 -27.34 4.52
C ALA A 449 10.94 -26.29 4.11
N LYS A 450 11.42 -26.35 2.87
CA LYS A 450 12.22 -25.28 2.29
C LYS A 450 11.30 -24.10 1.93
N PRO A 451 11.49 -22.91 2.49
CA PRO A 451 10.65 -21.77 2.14
C PRO A 451 10.79 -21.40 0.65
N TRP A 452 9.72 -20.91 0.04
CA TRP A 452 9.67 -20.49 -1.37
C TRP A 452 10.64 -19.33 -1.70
N LEU A 453 10.93 -18.47 -0.73
CA LEU A 453 12.00 -17.47 -0.74
C LEU A 453 12.90 -17.70 0.47
N ARG A 454 14.16 -17.25 0.38
CA ARG A 454 15.10 -17.38 1.49
C ARG A 454 14.72 -16.51 2.69
N LEU A 455 15.03 -16.98 3.87
CA LEU A 455 14.93 -16.22 5.12
C LEU A 455 16.07 -15.21 5.22
N ALA A 456 15.86 -14.16 6.01
CA ALA A 456 16.94 -13.26 6.37
C ALA A 456 17.96 -13.94 7.30
N ASP A 457 19.23 -13.54 7.20
CA ASP A 457 20.33 -14.08 8.02
C ASP A 457 20.14 -13.82 9.52
N ASP A 458 19.34 -12.82 9.89
CA ASP A 458 19.06 -12.43 11.27
C ASP A 458 17.75 -13.02 11.84
N ALA A 459 17.11 -13.96 11.14
CA ALA A 459 15.83 -14.55 11.56
C ALA A 459 15.86 -15.17 12.96
N ASP A 460 17.00 -15.72 13.40
CA ASP A 460 17.15 -16.27 14.77
C ASP A 460 17.07 -15.21 15.88
N THR A 461 17.34 -13.96 15.57
CA THR A 461 17.34 -12.86 16.54
C THR A 461 16.25 -11.83 16.28
N ARG A 462 15.87 -11.62 15.03
CA ARG A 462 14.82 -10.71 14.60
C ARG A 462 13.55 -11.49 14.27
N ASN A 463 12.82 -11.90 15.29
CA ASN A 463 11.58 -12.65 15.13
C ASN A 463 10.57 -12.28 16.21
N VAL A 464 9.32 -12.67 16.02
CA VAL A 464 8.22 -12.34 16.93
C VAL A 464 8.48 -12.87 18.34
N ALA A 465 8.89 -14.14 18.49
CA ALA A 465 9.06 -14.77 19.81
C ALA A 465 10.13 -14.07 20.65
N VAL A 466 11.29 -13.76 20.06
CA VAL A 466 12.36 -13.04 20.74
C VAL A 466 11.91 -11.62 21.11
N GLN A 467 11.23 -10.93 20.19
CA GLN A 467 10.83 -9.54 20.42
C GLN A 467 9.64 -9.38 21.37
N LEU A 468 8.77 -10.39 21.50
CA LEU A 468 7.73 -10.42 22.52
C LEU A 468 8.32 -10.47 23.94
N ALA A 469 9.45 -11.10 24.11
CA ALA A 469 10.15 -11.19 25.40
C ALA A 469 10.98 -9.93 25.73
N ASP A 470 11.33 -9.11 24.72
CA ASP A 470 12.12 -7.88 24.91
C ASP A 470 11.22 -6.63 24.96
N PRO A 471 11.10 -5.96 26.13
CA PRO A 471 10.28 -4.76 26.27
C PRO A 471 10.80 -3.54 25.49
N ASP A 472 12.05 -3.58 25.02
CA ASP A 472 12.69 -2.51 24.25
C ASP A 472 12.76 -2.80 22.75
N SER A 473 12.19 -3.93 22.30
CA SER A 473 12.14 -4.34 20.91
C SER A 473 11.32 -3.39 20.03
N VAL A 474 11.45 -3.55 18.71
CA VAL A 474 10.60 -2.85 17.72
C VAL A 474 9.13 -3.24 17.90
N LEU A 475 8.84 -4.53 18.07
CA LEU A 475 7.49 -5.05 18.32
C LEU A 475 6.87 -4.45 19.59
N ALA A 476 7.66 -4.34 20.67
CA ALA A 476 7.17 -3.73 21.90
C ALA A 476 6.82 -2.24 21.71
N ALA A 477 7.57 -1.51 20.86
CA ALA A 477 7.25 -0.12 20.51
C ALA A 477 5.92 -0.02 19.71
N TYR A 478 5.74 -0.83 18.66
CA TYR A 478 4.47 -0.91 17.90
C TYR A 478 3.30 -1.23 18.81
N ARG A 479 3.41 -2.23 19.68
CA ARG A 479 2.35 -2.63 20.62
C ARG A 479 1.93 -1.49 21.53
N ARG A 480 2.88 -0.73 22.08
CA ARG A 480 2.59 0.43 22.95
C ARG A 480 1.88 1.55 22.18
N LEU A 481 2.38 1.86 20.99
CA LEU A 481 1.84 2.92 20.14
C LEU A 481 0.42 2.61 19.64
N LEU A 482 0.19 1.37 19.17
CA LEU A 482 -1.12 0.91 18.72
C LEU A 482 -2.15 0.93 19.85
N ARG A 483 -1.80 0.44 21.04
CA ARG A 483 -2.69 0.50 22.21
C ARG A 483 -3.04 1.93 22.59
N TYR A 484 -2.08 2.84 22.58
CA TYR A 484 -2.34 4.24 22.87
C TYR A 484 -3.23 4.89 21.78
N ARG A 485 -2.93 4.66 20.49
CA ARG A 485 -3.72 5.19 19.37
C ARG A 485 -5.19 4.81 19.48
N ARG A 486 -5.53 3.57 19.85
CA ARG A 486 -6.94 3.12 20.00
C ARG A 486 -7.73 3.95 21.01
N THR A 487 -7.08 4.51 22.01
CA THR A 487 -7.70 5.29 23.08
C THR A 487 -7.50 6.80 22.93
N ALA A 488 -6.82 7.25 21.90
CA ALA A 488 -6.46 8.65 21.68
C ALA A 488 -7.22 9.24 20.47
N PRO A 489 -8.37 9.92 20.68
CA PRO A 489 -9.14 10.54 19.60
C PRO A 489 -8.30 11.46 18.72
N ALA A 490 -7.40 12.24 19.33
CA ALA A 490 -6.50 13.12 18.61
C ALA A 490 -5.61 12.38 17.60
N LEU A 491 -5.18 11.12 17.86
CA LEU A 491 -4.41 10.34 16.89
C LEU A 491 -5.29 9.70 15.81
N ARG A 492 -6.51 9.32 16.16
CA ARG A 492 -7.43 8.65 15.23
C ARG A 492 -7.96 9.63 14.18
N HIS A 493 -8.70 10.64 14.59
CA HIS A 493 -9.39 11.55 13.67
C HIS A 493 -9.04 13.04 13.89
N GLY A 494 -8.04 13.34 14.73
CA GLY A 494 -7.69 14.73 15.05
C GLY A 494 -7.03 15.49 13.89
N ALA A 495 -7.23 16.80 13.90
CA ALA A 495 -6.50 17.72 13.04
C ALA A 495 -5.00 17.67 13.34
N MET A 496 -4.19 17.91 12.33
CA MET A 496 -2.72 17.97 12.41
C MET A 496 -2.22 19.36 12.07
N THR A 497 -1.29 19.86 12.86
CA THR A 497 -0.61 21.14 12.58
C THR A 497 0.88 20.99 12.83
N ARG A 498 1.70 21.13 11.78
CA ARG A 498 3.15 21.10 11.91
C ARG A 498 3.66 22.36 12.61
N LEU A 499 4.65 22.19 13.48
CA LEU A 499 5.28 23.26 14.23
C LEU A 499 6.75 23.44 13.80
N PRO A 500 7.27 24.69 13.79
CA PRO A 500 8.69 24.93 13.59
C PRO A 500 9.46 24.49 14.84
N SER A 501 10.29 23.45 14.73
CA SER A 501 11.07 22.93 15.88
C SER A 501 12.23 23.84 16.30
N GLY A 502 12.71 24.69 15.40
CA GLY A 502 13.95 25.46 15.60
C GLY A 502 15.23 24.63 15.40
N ASP A 503 15.12 23.31 15.28
CA ASP A 503 16.21 22.37 14.98
C ASP A 503 15.97 21.72 13.62
N PRO A 504 16.90 21.78 12.66
CA PRO A 504 16.72 21.25 11.31
C PRO A 504 16.60 19.71 11.25
N ASP A 505 17.03 19.02 12.32
CA ASP A 505 17.02 17.57 12.44
C ASP A 505 15.82 17.04 13.24
N VAL A 506 14.92 17.92 13.68
CA VAL A 506 13.76 17.57 14.50
C VAL A 506 12.47 18.03 13.80
N LEU A 507 11.52 17.12 13.69
CA LEU A 507 10.17 17.40 13.22
C LEU A 507 9.19 17.39 14.39
N ALA A 508 8.27 18.36 14.41
CA ALA A 508 7.23 18.44 15.44
C ALA A 508 5.87 18.82 14.85
N TRP A 509 4.80 18.26 15.42
CA TRP A 509 3.42 18.61 15.07
C TRP A 509 2.47 18.36 16.24
N THR A 510 1.34 19.06 16.23
CA THR A 510 0.24 18.78 17.16
C THR A 510 -0.85 17.96 16.49
N ARG A 511 -1.56 17.17 17.30
CA ARG A 511 -2.81 16.49 16.96
C ARG A 511 -3.87 16.94 17.96
N THR A 512 -5.07 17.29 17.47
CA THR A 512 -6.15 17.80 18.34
C THR A 512 -7.50 17.25 17.93
N ALA A 513 -8.22 16.65 18.86
CA ALA A 513 -9.61 16.23 18.75
C ALA A 513 -10.24 16.09 20.14
N ASP A 514 -11.53 16.32 20.27
CA ASP A 514 -12.36 16.00 21.43
C ASP A 514 -11.78 16.52 22.77
N GLY A 515 -11.16 17.71 22.75
CA GLY A 515 -10.50 18.29 23.92
C GLY A 515 -9.11 17.73 24.21
N GLN A 516 -8.68 16.67 23.52
CA GLN A 516 -7.32 16.13 23.63
C GLN A 516 -6.36 16.93 22.73
N ARG A 517 -5.22 17.31 23.28
CA ARG A 517 -4.13 17.95 22.54
C ARG A 517 -2.82 17.19 22.76
N LEU A 518 -2.28 16.66 21.68
CA LEU A 518 -1.01 15.93 21.67
C LEU A 518 0.04 16.72 20.90
N LEU A 519 1.31 16.58 21.34
CA LEU A 519 2.49 17.06 20.64
C LEU A 519 3.36 15.84 20.31
N VAL A 520 3.68 15.71 19.05
CA VAL A 520 4.59 14.67 18.54
C VAL A 520 5.91 15.32 18.18
N VAL A 521 7.01 14.74 18.63
CA VAL A 521 8.36 15.22 18.35
C VAL A 521 9.20 14.04 17.91
N VAL A 522 9.93 14.20 16.81
CA VAL A 522 10.75 13.14 16.19
C VAL A 522 12.14 13.68 15.87
N SER A 523 13.17 13.03 16.40
CA SER A 523 14.56 13.25 16.01
C SER A 523 14.93 12.33 14.85
N PHE A 524 15.54 12.88 13.79
CA PHE A 524 15.94 12.15 12.58
C PHE A 524 17.46 11.87 12.54
N VAL A 525 18.15 12.01 13.67
CA VAL A 525 19.61 11.88 13.71
C VAL A 525 20.08 10.99 14.85
N GLY A 526 21.17 10.27 14.61
CA GLY A 526 21.84 9.41 15.58
C GLY A 526 22.59 10.15 16.69
N GLN A 527 22.13 11.36 17.06
CA GLN A 527 22.73 12.18 18.11
C GLN A 527 21.64 12.80 19.00
N PRO A 528 21.91 13.00 20.30
CA PRO A 528 20.95 13.65 21.20
C PRO A 528 20.58 15.06 20.74
N ARG A 529 19.32 15.44 21.00
CA ARG A 529 18.80 16.79 20.78
C ARG A 529 18.11 17.32 22.04
N GLN A 530 18.19 18.63 22.26
CA GLN A 530 17.50 19.29 23.36
C GLN A 530 16.54 20.34 22.80
N LEU A 531 15.32 20.34 23.31
CA LEU A 531 14.25 21.24 22.86
C LEU A 531 13.59 21.92 24.05
N ASP A 532 13.16 23.16 23.87
CA ASP A 532 12.27 23.89 24.78
C ASP A 532 10.84 23.78 24.27
N LEU A 533 10.02 22.99 24.96
CA LEU A 533 8.64 22.72 24.59
C LEU A 533 7.74 23.95 24.79
N GLY A 534 8.11 24.84 25.71
CA GLY A 534 7.41 26.10 25.93
C GLY A 534 7.48 27.02 24.71
N THR A 535 8.67 27.14 24.13
CA THR A 535 8.90 27.87 22.86
C THR A 535 8.28 27.15 21.67
N LEU A 536 8.37 25.79 21.64
CA LEU A 536 7.90 24.99 20.52
C LEU A 536 6.36 24.99 20.37
N ALA A 537 5.63 24.78 21.48
CA ALA A 537 4.20 24.50 21.42
C ALA A 537 3.35 25.23 22.48
N GLY A 538 3.99 25.98 23.38
CA GLY A 538 3.37 26.61 24.53
C GLY A 538 2.74 25.62 25.51
N GLY A 539 2.44 26.07 26.73
CA GLY A 539 1.80 25.24 27.75
C GLY A 539 2.75 24.25 28.44
N ARG A 540 2.17 23.34 29.21
CA ARG A 540 2.88 22.27 29.93
C ARG A 540 2.58 20.93 29.26
N TRP A 541 3.58 20.07 29.17
CA TRP A 541 3.52 18.80 28.47
C TRP A 541 3.96 17.65 29.34
N ARG A 542 3.34 16.49 29.16
CA ARG A 542 3.68 15.23 29.82
C ARG A 542 3.96 14.17 28.76
N ALA A 543 5.11 13.52 28.84
CA ALA A 543 5.43 12.40 27.96
C ALA A 543 4.51 11.20 28.25
N ILE A 544 3.95 10.60 27.20
CA ILE A 544 3.01 9.49 27.31
C ILE A 544 3.60 8.20 26.77
N VAL A 545 4.00 8.22 25.49
CA VAL A 545 4.49 7.03 24.76
C VAL A 545 5.47 7.47 23.68
N GLY A 546 6.33 6.56 23.25
CA GLY A 546 7.27 6.86 22.17
C GLY A 546 8.00 5.62 21.67
N SER A 547 9.05 5.86 20.89
CA SER A 547 9.93 4.84 20.33
C SER A 547 10.67 4.03 21.40
N HIS A 548 10.87 4.58 22.58
CA HIS A 548 11.47 3.90 23.73
C HIS A 548 10.42 3.49 24.76
N ARG A 549 10.72 2.45 25.54
CA ARG A 549 9.85 1.98 26.64
C ARG A 549 9.54 3.11 27.63
N GLU A 550 10.59 3.81 28.04
CA GLU A 550 10.48 5.00 28.87
C GLU A 550 10.82 6.20 27.98
N PRO A 551 9.82 6.98 27.53
CA PRO A 551 10.08 8.16 26.73
C PRO A 551 10.86 9.20 27.57
N ALA A 552 11.60 10.08 26.89
CA ALA A 552 12.34 11.16 27.55
C ALA A 552 11.41 12.00 28.45
N ALA A 553 11.84 12.27 29.66
CA ALA A 553 11.05 13.05 30.61
C ALA A 553 11.15 14.56 30.27
N VAL A 554 10.04 15.27 30.46
CA VAL A 554 10.04 16.74 30.41
C VAL A 554 10.61 17.27 31.72
N ALA A 555 11.64 18.10 31.63
CA ALA A 555 12.25 18.73 32.80
C ALA A 555 11.34 19.83 33.39
N PRO A 556 11.52 20.25 34.65
CA PRO A 556 10.71 21.28 35.29
C PRO A 556 10.71 22.63 34.58
N ASP A 557 11.78 22.95 33.86
CA ASP A 557 11.89 24.17 33.02
C ASP A 557 11.20 24.06 31.66
N GLY A 558 10.56 22.93 31.36
CA GLY A 558 9.86 22.70 30.09
C GLY A 558 10.78 22.18 28.96
N THR A 559 12.05 21.89 29.26
CA THR A 559 12.95 21.30 28.27
C THR A 559 12.82 19.78 28.19
N ILE A 560 13.16 19.21 27.03
CA ILE A 560 13.24 17.76 26.81
C ILE A 560 14.56 17.41 26.11
N ALA A 561 15.23 16.37 26.60
CA ALA A 561 16.44 15.83 26.00
C ALA A 561 16.11 14.53 25.25
N LEU A 562 16.02 14.60 23.92
CA LEU A 562 15.79 13.43 23.07
C LEU A 562 17.08 12.63 22.91
N ARG A 563 16.96 11.31 22.98
CA ARG A 563 18.01 10.36 22.61
C ARG A 563 18.19 10.31 21.08
N PRO A 564 19.26 9.69 20.58
CA PRO A 564 19.39 9.42 19.15
C PRO A 564 18.12 8.75 18.57
N ASP A 565 17.61 9.28 17.45
CA ASP A 565 16.40 8.79 16.76
C ASP A 565 15.18 8.60 17.67
N GLU A 566 15.08 9.34 18.76
CA GLU A 566 13.91 9.24 19.63
C GLU A 566 12.71 9.97 19.03
N ALA A 567 11.60 9.30 19.03
CA ALA A 567 10.29 9.88 18.71
C ALA A 567 9.35 9.72 19.92
N ILE A 568 8.58 10.77 20.23
CA ILE A 568 7.78 10.84 21.45
C ILE A 568 6.45 11.52 21.20
N ILE A 569 5.43 11.05 21.90
CA ILE A 569 4.11 11.65 21.98
C ILE A 569 3.92 12.20 23.38
N LEU A 570 3.62 13.49 23.45
CA LEU A 570 3.34 14.19 24.69
C LEU A 570 1.88 14.66 24.69
N GLU A 571 1.30 14.75 25.87
CA GLU A 571 -0.07 15.29 26.08
C GLU A 571 -0.02 16.58 26.86
N ALA A 572 -0.87 17.52 26.53
CA ALA A 572 -1.00 18.76 27.28
C ALA A 572 -1.40 18.45 28.74
N ALA A 573 -0.64 19.02 29.70
CA ALA A 573 -0.82 18.71 31.12
C ALA A 573 -1.94 19.55 31.77
N ASP A 574 -2.40 20.59 31.08
CA ASP A 574 -3.50 21.44 31.52
C ASP A 574 -4.57 21.46 30.42
N GLY A 575 -5.71 20.86 30.71
CA GLY A 575 -6.98 21.02 30.00
C GLY A 575 -7.83 22.05 30.69
#